data_985617b2964de9bb84879402338cc7b0
#
_entry.id   985617b2964de9bb84879402338cc7b0
#
_cell.length_a   1.000
_cell.length_b   1.000
_cell.length_c   1.000
_cell.angle_alpha   90.00
_cell.angle_beta   90.00
_cell.angle_gamma   90.00
#
_symmetry.space_group_name_H-M   'P 1'
#
loop_
_entity.id
_entity.type
_entity.pdbx_description
1 polymer ?
#
loop_
_entity_poly.entity_id
_entity_poly.type
_entity_poly.pdbx_seq_one_letter_code
_entity_poly.pdbx_strand_id
1 'polypeptide(L)'
;MLLGFDPNTAGPDILARFVSTISEASACKNIESIESFWSHSEIKPFVSQAAAQELQELFNANGSDKSSTHNYHLVYQPILKSLCDKYQAIDVAEIGIGSNNLTTQFNMGFWGVPGASLRAFRDFSEAINVYGADIDPTILFTEERISTQQVDQFKPELIASFLHQAEGKPCLLIDDGMHALRANMNVFIAFMDSIKESSQELPERWLVIEDIGLGADMAQFWIEAVANLPVRFHGWVVNTKHSNIVVIKFTP
;
A
#
# COMPACT_ATOMS: atom_id res chain seq x y z
N MET A 1 -18.53 4.07 17.88
CA MET A 1 -17.86 3.00 18.66
C MET A 1 -17.51 1.92 17.64
N LEU A 2 -16.22 1.72 17.33
CA LEU A 2 -15.77 0.69 16.38
C LEU A 2 -16.12 -0.68 16.94
N LEU A 3 -17.17 -1.28 16.43
CA LEU A 3 -17.70 -2.56 16.91
C LEU A 3 -16.78 -3.72 16.48
N GLY A 4 -16.35 -4.53 17.43
CA GLY A 4 -15.57 -5.76 17.17
C GLY A 4 -14.05 -5.60 17.22
N PHE A 5 -13.55 -4.43 17.51
CA PHE A 5 -12.10 -4.17 17.61
C PHE A 5 -11.53 -4.73 18.92
N ASP A 6 -10.51 -5.58 18.85
CA ASP A 6 -9.71 -5.95 20.03
C ASP A 6 -8.61 -4.90 20.25
N PRO A 7 -8.73 -4.05 21.27
CA PRO A 7 -7.74 -3.01 21.56
C PRO A 7 -6.35 -3.57 21.89
N ASN A 8 -6.25 -4.86 22.23
CA ASN A 8 -4.96 -5.49 22.53
C ASN A 8 -4.11 -5.74 21.27
N THR A 9 -4.72 -5.72 20.07
CA THR A 9 -3.99 -5.95 18.82
C THR A 9 -3.30 -4.70 18.29
N ALA A 10 -3.82 -3.49 18.58
CA ALA A 10 -3.24 -2.24 18.08
C ALA A 10 -2.50 -1.42 19.16
N GLY A 11 -2.88 -1.58 20.41
CA GLY A 11 -2.44 -0.71 21.51
C GLY A 11 -3.22 0.62 21.57
N PRO A 12 -3.52 1.13 22.78
CA PRO A 12 -4.41 2.27 22.98
C PRO A 12 -3.83 3.60 22.43
N ASP A 13 -2.53 3.77 22.45
CA ASP A 13 -1.81 4.94 21.94
C ASP A 13 -1.87 5.02 20.40
N ILE A 14 -1.69 3.89 19.72
CA ILE A 14 -1.78 3.81 18.25
C ILE A 14 -3.21 4.02 17.79
N LEU A 15 -4.17 3.40 18.47
CA LEU A 15 -5.58 3.60 18.19
C LEU A 15 -5.99 5.06 18.38
N ALA A 16 -5.56 5.73 19.47
CA ALA A 16 -5.85 7.13 19.69
C ALA A 16 -5.27 8.03 18.60
N ARG A 17 -4.04 7.79 18.16
CA ARG A 17 -3.42 8.50 17.03
C ARG A 17 -4.18 8.23 15.73
N PHE A 18 -4.53 6.99 15.44
CA PHE A 18 -5.30 6.62 14.26
C PHE A 18 -6.66 7.33 14.23
N VAL A 19 -7.44 7.26 15.32
CA VAL A 19 -8.74 7.94 15.42
C VAL A 19 -8.62 9.46 15.28
N SER A 20 -7.55 10.06 15.79
CA SER A 20 -7.32 11.51 15.61
C SER A 20 -6.96 11.88 14.16
N THR A 21 -6.57 10.93 13.35
CA THR A 21 -6.16 11.14 11.95
C THR A 21 -7.35 11.11 11.00
N ILE A 22 -8.42 10.39 11.34
CA ILE A 22 -9.67 10.35 10.57
C ILE A 22 -10.67 11.39 11.11
N SER A 23 -11.47 11.97 10.20
CA SER A 23 -12.49 12.99 10.58
C SER A 23 -13.83 12.36 10.95
N GLU A 24 -14.65 13.07 11.74
CA GLU A 24 -16.03 12.65 11.98
C GLU A 24 -16.89 12.79 10.70
N ALA A 25 -17.62 11.74 10.43
CA ALA A 25 -18.75 11.59 9.51
C ALA A 25 -18.47 11.50 8.01
N SER A 26 -18.90 10.42 7.43
CA SER A 26 -19.49 10.37 6.09
C SER A 26 -20.11 9.00 5.81
N ALA A 27 -20.89 8.89 4.73
CA ALA A 27 -21.72 7.74 4.38
C ALA A 27 -20.95 6.40 4.46
N CYS A 28 -21.63 5.40 4.99
CA CYS A 28 -21.14 4.02 5.08
C CYS A 28 -20.68 3.55 3.69
N LYS A 29 -19.38 3.34 3.53
CA LYS A 29 -18.82 2.71 2.33
C LYS A 29 -18.85 1.20 2.53
N ASN A 30 -19.02 0.47 1.44
CA ASN A 30 -19.00 -1.00 1.41
C ASN A 30 -17.70 -1.49 0.78
N ILE A 31 -17.45 -2.79 0.90
CA ILE A 31 -16.42 -3.45 0.10
C ILE A 31 -16.86 -3.41 -1.37
N GLU A 32 -15.98 -2.94 -2.24
CA GLU A 32 -16.25 -2.79 -3.65
C GLU A 32 -15.61 -3.93 -4.46
N SER A 33 -16.22 -4.29 -5.59
CA SER A 33 -15.54 -5.12 -6.59
C SER A 33 -14.50 -4.31 -7.36
N ILE A 34 -13.60 -4.99 -8.07
CA ILE A 34 -12.63 -4.34 -8.96
C ILE A 34 -13.34 -3.50 -10.03
N GLU A 35 -14.43 -4.00 -10.59
CA GLU A 35 -15.21 -3.29 -11.61
C GLU A 35 -15.87 -2.03 -11.03
N SER A 36 -16.34 -2.08 -9.77
CA SER A 36 -16.84 -0.91 -9.05
C SER A 36 -15.71 0.11 -8.84
N PHE A 37 -14.55 -0.31 -8.34
CA PHE A 37 -13.37 0.54 -8.19
C PHE A 37 -12.97 1.18 -9.53
N TRP A 38 -12.97 0.43 -10.63
CA TRP A 38 -12.67 0.95 -11.96
C TRP A 38 -13.69 1.98 -12.48
N SER A 39 -14.92 1.96 -11.97
CA SER A 39 -15.98 2.88 -12.41
C SER A 39 -15.85 4.29 -11.84
N HIS A 40 -15.07 4.49 -10.77
CA HIS A 40 -14.86 5.80 -10.17
C HIS A 40 -14.23 6.78 -11.15
N SER A 41 -14.74 8.02 -11.20
CA SER A 41 -14.30 9.05 -12.14
C SER A 41 -12.80 9.34 -12.09
N GLU A 42 -12.19 9.12 -10.96
CA GLU A 42 -10.75 9.32 -10.72
C GLU A 42 -9.87 8.18 -11.23
N ILE A 43 -10.45 6.99 -11.41
CA ILE A 43 -9.77 5.75 -11.79
C ILE A 43 -10.04 5.41 -13.26
N LYS A 44 -11.30 5.52 -13.67
CA LYS A 44 -11.80 5.12 -14.99
C LYS A 44 -10.97 5.61 -16.19
N PRO A 45 -10.47 6.86 -16.22
CA PRO A 45 -9.66 7.32 -17.36
C PRO A 45 -8.36 6.52 -17.56
N PHE A 46 -7.86 5.87 -16.52
CA PHE A 46 -6.57 5.17 -16.51
C PHE A 46 -6.69 3.65 -16.58
N VAL A 47 -7.92 3.11 -16.62
CA VAL A 47 -8.16 1.68 -16.79
C VAL A 47 -7.83 1.29 -18.23
N SER A 48 -6.91 0.34 -18.37
CA SER A 48 -6.47 -0.18 -19.66
C SER A 48 -6.18 -1.67 -19.56
N GLN A 49 -6.86 -2.46 -20.39
CA GLN A 49 -6.62 -3.91 -20.44
C GLN A 49 -5.19 -4.23 -20.88
N ALA A 50 -4.65 -3.46 -21.82
CA ALA A 50 -3.27 -3.66 -22.27
C ALA A 50 -2.26 -3.37 -21.16
N ALA A 51 -2.43 -2.27 -20.41
CA ALA A 51 -1.55 -1.95 -19.29
C ALA A 51 -1.73 -2.91 -18.11
N ALA A 52 -2.94 -3.42 -17.87
CA ALA A 52 -3.19 -4.46 -16.86
C ALA A 52 -2.50 -5.77 -17.23
N GLN A 53 -2.52 -6.15 -18.48
CA GLN A 53 -1.81 -7.32 -18.98
C GLN A 53 -0.29 -7.14 -18.90
N GLU A 54 0.23 -5.98 -19.26
CA GLU A 54 1.65 -5.64 -19.13
C GLU A 54 2.14 -5.77 -17.69
N LEU A 55 1.44 -5.18 -16.73
CA LEU A 55 1.80 -5.29 -15.32
C LEU A 55 1.69 -6.73 -14.81
N GLN A 56 0.69 -7.49 -15.26
CA GLN A 56 0.54 -8.90 -14.95
C GLN A 56 1.76 -9.71 -15.46
N GLU A 57 2.18 -9.46 -16.69
CA GLU A 57 3.34 -10.14 -17.30
C GLU A 57 4.63 -9.79 -16.55
N LEU A 58 4.81 -8.54 -16.15
CA LEU A 58 5.96 -8.10 -15.35
C LEU A 58 6.01 -8.75 -13.97
N PHE A 59 4.87 -8.83 -13.25
CA PHE A 59 4.82 -9.56 -11.99
C PHE A 59 5.17 -11.04 -12.17
N ASN A 60 4.60 -11.70 -13.17
CA ASN A 60 4.88 -13.10 -13.45
C ASN A 60 6.34 -13.34 -13.86
N ALA A 61 6.91 -12.47 -14.69
CA ALA A 61 8.29 -12.57 -15.14
C ALA A 61 9.30 -12.41 -14.00
N ASN A 62 8.98 -11.57 -13.02
CA ASN A 62 9.81 -11.35 -11.83
C ASN A 62 9.53 -12.34 -10.69
N GLY A 63 8.51 -13.20 -10.82
CA GLY A 63 8.17 -14.20 -9.80
C GLY A 63 7.34 -13.68 -8.65
N SER A 64 6.63 -12.55 -8.83
CA SER A 64 5.70 -12.02 -7.84
C SER A 64 4.34 -12.71 -7.95
N ASP A 65 3.72 -12.98 -6.82
CA ASP A 65 2.38 -13.59 -6.72
C ASP A 65 1.23 -12.56 -6.82
N LYS A 66 1.54 -11.26 -6.89
CA LYS A 66 0.56 -10.16 -6.97
C LYS A 66 -0.37 -10.24 -8.19
N SER A 67 -0.05 -11.09 -9.17
CA SER A 67 -0.91 -11.31 -10.35
C SER A 67 -1.30 -12.77 -10.57
N SER A 68 -0.56 -13.72 -10.03
CA SER A 68 -0.82 -15.17 -10.20
C SER A 68 -1.75 -15.71 -9.09
N THR A 69 -1.39 -15.53 -7.85
CA THR A 69 -2.19 -15.87 -6.67
C THR A 69 -3.26 -14.81 -6.45
N HIS A 70 -2.84 -13.55 -6.41
CA HIS A 70 -3.70 -12.40 -6.28
C HIS A 70 -4.03 -11.77 -7.65
N ASN A 71 -4.93 -10.81 -7.70
CA ASN A 71 -5.23 -10.02 -8.88
C ASN A 71 -4.97 -8.52 -8.64
N TYR A 72 -3.97 -8.21 -7.81
CA TYR A 72 -3.64 -6.84 -7.40
C TYR A 72 -3.18 -5.96 -8.56
N HIS A 73 -2.61 -6.55 -9.63
CA HIS A 73 -2.29 -5.83 -10.85
C HIS A 73 -3.47 -5.03 -11.42
N LEU A 74 -4.71 -5.49 -11.20
CA LEU A 74 -5.92 -4.78 -11.62
C LEU A 74 -6.18 -3.49 -10.82
N VAL A 75 -5.65 -3.41 -9.61
CA VAL A 75 -5.72 -2.19 -8.78
C VAL A 75 -4.51 -1.30 -9.03
N TYR A 76 -3.32 -1.87 -9.11
CA TYR A 76 -2.09 -1.09 -9.31
C TYR A 76 -2.00 -0.46 -10.70
N GLN A 77 -2.49 -1.14 -11.74
CA GLN A 77 -2.39 -0.65 -13.11
C GLN A 77 -2.98 0.76 -13.29
N PRO A 78 -4.23 1.06 -12.91
CA PRO A 78 -4.77 2.39 -13.11
C PRO A 78 -4.09 3.44 -12.23
N ILE A 79 -3.60 3.08 -11.04
CA ILE A 79 -2.86 3.99 -10.16
C ILE A 79 -1.54 4.38 -10.82
N LEU A 80 -0.73 3.40 -11.21
CA LEU A 80 0.56 3.64 -11.87
C LEU A 80 0.39 4.39 -13.18
N LYS A 81 -0.61 4.02 -13.99
CA LYS A 81 -0.91 4.72 -15.24
C LYS A 81 -1.26 6.18 -15.00
N SER A 82 -2.11 6.45 -13.99
CA SER A 82 -2.46 7.82 -13.59
C SER A 82 -1.23 8.64 -13.19
N LEU A 83 -0.34 8.04 -12.40
CA LEU A 83 0.86 8.71 -11.94
C LEU A 83 1.85 8.95 -13.09
N CYS A 84 2.12 7.94 -13.94
CA CYS A 84 3.01 8.05 -15.09
C CYS A 84 2.53 9.08 -16.12
N ASP A 85 1.23 9.24 -16.29
CA ASP A 85 0.67 10.24 -17.22
C ASP A 85 0.80 11.69 -16.69
N LYS A 86 0.88 11.86 -15.36
CA LYS A 86 0.92 13.17 -14.70
C LYS A 86 2.32 13.64 -14.33
N TYR A 87 3.23 12.72 -14.02
CA TYR A 87 4.51 13.03 -13.42
C TYR A 87 5.67 12.42 -14.21
N GLN A 88 6.78 13.18 -14.32
CA GLN A 88 7.99 12.72 -15.00
C GLN A 88 8.84 11.76 -14.15
N ALA A 89 8.68 11.81 -12.85
CA ALA A 89 9.35 10.92 -11.89
C ALA A 89 8.35 10.53 -10.80
N ILE A 90 8.34 9.25 -10.45
CA ILE A 90 7.43 8.66 -9.49
C ILE A 90 8.23 7.80 -8.54
N ASP A 91 7.92 7.93 -7.26
CA ASP A 91 8.45 7.06 -6.23
C ASP A 91 7.38 6.01 -5.86
N VAL A 92 7.75 4.74 -5.92
CA VAL A 92 6.98 3.62 -5.37
C VAL A 92 7.74 3.10 -4.16
N ALA A 93 7.08 3.02 -3.01
CA ALA A 93 7.66 2.49 -1.78
C ALA A 93 6.85 1.29 -1.30
N GLU A 94 7.51 0.16 -1.01
CA GLU A 94 6.85 -1.05 -0.54
C GLU A 94 7.49 -1.54 0.76
N ILE A 95 6.68 -1.77 1.78
CA ILE A 95 7.07 -2.37 3.06
C ILE A 95 6.56 -3.81 3.06
N GLY A 96 7.49 -4.76 3.25
CA GLY A 96 7.26 -6.18 3.04
C GLY A 96 7.61 -6.58 1.62
N ILE A 97 8.90 -6.79 1.35
CA ILE A 97 9.39 -7.18 0.01
C ILE A 97 9.58 -8.68 -0.13
N GLY A 98 9.13 -9.42 0.90
CA GLY A 98 9.08 -10.87 0.95
C GLY A 98 10.39 -11.51 1.36
N SER A 99 10.38 -12.23 2.47
CA SER A 99 11.51 -13.05 2.92
C SER A 99 11.25 -14.53 2.66
N ASN A 100 12.26 -15.27 2.27
CA ASN A 100 12.25 -16.76 2.25
C ASN A 100 12.98 -17.37 3.45
N ASN A 101 13.31 -16.58 4.44
CA ASN A 101 13.75 -17.05 5.74
C ASN A 101 12.57 -17.64 6.52
N LEU A 102 12.54 -18.96 6.67
CA LEU A 102 11.43 -19.68 7.32
C LEU A 102 11.23 -19.34 8.80
N THR A 103 12.17 -18.63 9.42
CA THR A 103 12.02 -18.16 10.80
C THR A 103 11.31 -16.80 10.89
N THR A 104 11.17 -16.10 9.76
CA THR A 104 10.42 -14.86 9.69
C THR A 104 8.94 -15.15 9.57
N GLN A 105 8.11 -14.43 10.33
CA GLN A 105 6.66 -14.56 10.25
C GLN A 105 6.18 -14.03 8.89
N PHE A 106 5.18 -14.70 8.29
CA PHE A 106 4.66 -14.38 6.95
C PHE A 106 5.72 -14.43 5.83
N ASN A 107 6.70 -15.37 5.95
CA ASN A 107 7.65 -15.58 4.87
C ASN A 107 6.99 -16.22 3.64
N MET A 108 7.60 -15.99 2.48
CA MET A 108 7.12 -16.53 1.18
C MET A 108 7.50 -17.99 0.93
N GLY A 109 8.11 -18.69 1.90
CA GLY A 109 8.65 -20.02 1.69
C GLY A 109 9.89 -20.06 0.78
N PHE A 110 10.36 -21.25 0.47
CA PHE A 110 11.61 -21.46 -0.29
C PHE A 110 11.58 -20.93 -1.72
N TRP A 111 10.42 -20.82 -2.32
CA TRP A 111 10.27 -20.49 -3.74
C TRP A 111 9.95 -19.02 -3.99
N GLY A 112 9.75 -18.26 -2.93
CA GLY A 112 9.54 -16.82 -3.03
C GLY A 112 10.80 -16.12 -3.57
N VAL A 113 10.60 -15.05 -4.31
CA VAL A 113 11.68 -14.22 -4.86
C VAL A 113 11.65 -12.86 -4.16
N PRO A 114 12.52 -12.61 -3.17
CA PRO A 114 12.56 -11.32 -2.48
C PRO A 114 12.71 -10.16 -3.47
N GLY A 115 11.86 -9.14 -3.32
CA GLY A 115 11.85 -7.95 -4.16
C GLY A 115 11.32 -8.17 -5.58
N ALA A 116 10.58 -9.28 -5.83
CA ALA A 116 9.98 -9.54 -7.14
C ALA A 116 9.02 -8.43 -7.58
N SER A 117 8.18 -7.94 -6.66
CA SER A 117 7.26 -6.82 -6.90
C SER A 117 8.01 -5.53 -7.22
N LEU A 118 9.09 -5.23 -6.52
CA LEU A 118 9.91 -4.04 -6.75
C LEU A 118 10.43 -3.98 -8.18
N ARG A 119 10.93 -5.12 -8.69
CA ARG A 119 11.44 -5.21 -10.07
C ARG A 119 10.31 -5.01 -11.07
N ALA A 120 9.14 -5.59 -10.84
CA ALA A 120 7.98 -5.42 -11.71
C ALA A 120 7.50 -3.97 -11.76
N PHE A 121 7.47 -3.27 -10.62
CA PHE A 121 7.13 -1.84 -10.58
C PHE A 121 8.16 -0.98 -11.31
N ARG A 122 9.46 -1.25 -11.09
CA ARG A 122 10.55 -0.55 -11.80
C ARG A 122 10.42 -0.70 -13.32
N ASP A 123 10.13 -1.92 -13.77
CA ASP A 123 10.11 -2.27 -15.19
C ASP A 123 8.84 -1.77 -15.89
N PHE A 124 7.80 -1.39 -15.15
CA PHE A 124 6.57 -0.84 -15.70
C PHE A 124 6.76 0.53 -16.37
N SER A 125 7.70 1.35 -15.87
CA SER A 125 8.02 2.65 -16.47
C SER A 125 9.40 3.14 -16.05
N GLU A 126 10.12 3.77 -16.99
CA GLU A 126 11.38 4.47 -16.71
C GLU A 126 11.21 5.66 -15.73
N ALA A 127 9.99 6.16 -15.56
CA ALA A 127 9.69 7.21 -14.60
C ALA A 127 9.70 6.73 -13.14
N ILE A 128 9.71 5.41 -12.88
CA ILE A 128 9.54 4.85 -11.55
C ILE A 128 10.89 4.58 -10.88
N ASN A 129 11.10 5.18 -9.69
CA ASN A 129 12.09 4.75 -8.72
C ASN A 129 11.39 3.94 -7.63
N VAL A 130 12.04 2.88 -7.14
CA VAL A 130 11.42 1.95 -6.20
C VAL A 130 12.25 1.85 -4.92
N TYR A 131 11.57 1.95 -3.80
CA TYR A 131 12.13 1.81 -2.46
C TYR A 131 11.46 0.64 -1.77
N GLY A 132 12.25 -0.31 -1.30
CA GLY A 132 11.75 -1.48 -0.59
C GLY A 132 12.18 -1.49 0.87
N ALA A 133 11.34 -2.08 1.72
CA ALA A 133 11.67 -2.28 3.12
C ALA A 133 11.22 -3.65 3.59
N ASP A 134 12.02 -4.26 4.46
CA ASP A 134 11.66 -5.52 5.12
C ASP A 134 12.28 -5.59 6.52
N ILE A 135 11.69 -6.43 7.37
CA ILE A 135 12.27 -6.71 8.69
C ILE A 135 13.52 -7.57 8.60
N ASP A 136 13.62 -8.42 7.57
CA ASP A 136 14.74 -9.33 7.34
C ASP A 136 15.89 -8.60 6.61
N PRO A 137 17.00 -8.29 7.29
CA PRO A 137 18.11 -7.61 6.64
C PRO A 137 18.86 -8.46 5.62
N THR A 138 18.63 -9.78 5.59
CA THR A 138 19.38 -10.70 4.72
C THR A 138 18.93 -10.69 3.28
N ILE A 139 17.72 -10.15 3.01
CA ILE A 139 17.13 -10.08 1.69
C ILE A 139 17.26 -8.70 1.05
N LEU A 140 17.86 -7.74 1.75
CA LEU A 140 18.02 -6.38 1.26
C LEU A 140 19.04 -6.32 0.11
N PHE A 141 18.76 -5.47 -0.88
CA PHE A 141 19.58 -5.31 -2.08
C PHE A 141 19.49 -3.90 -2.64
N THR A 142 20.37 -3.60 -3.60
CA THR A 142 20.30 -2.38 -4.40
C THR A 142 20.50 -2.77 -5.86
N GLU A 143 19.61 -2.29 -6.73
CA GLU A 143 19.69 -2.42 -8.18
C GLU A 143 19.43 -1.05 -8.82
N GLU A 144 19.56 -0.95 -10.14
CA GLU A 144 19.21 0.27 -10.85
C GLU A 144 17.77 0.67 -10.56
N ARG A 145 17.56 1.90 -10.08
CA ARG A 145 16.28 2.47 -9.64
C ARG A 145 15.58 1.70 -8.50
N ILE A 146 16.29 0.80 -7.81
CA ILE A 146 15.75 0.11 -6.63
C ILE A 146 16.76 0.24 -5.48
N SER A 147 16.29 0.69 -4.33
CA SER A 147 17.03 0.61 -3.07
C SER A 147 16.18 0.02 -1.97
N THR A 148 16.80 -0.76 -1.08
CA THR A 148 16.08 -1.39 0.03
C THR A 148 16.75 -1.13 1.37
N GLN A 149 15.94 -1.12 2.44
CA GLN A 149 16.43 -0.95 3.81
C GLN A 149 15.65 -1.78 4.82
N GLN A 150 16.22 -1.92 6.01
CA GLN A 150 15.54 -2.63 7.10
C GLN A 150 14.50 -1.74 7.79
N VAL A 151 13.26 -2.23 7.88
CA VAL A 151 12.16 -1.60 8.63
C VAL A 151 11.38 -2.63 9.44
N ASP A 152 11.17 -2.32 10.70
CA ASP A 152 10.23 -3.02 11.57
C ASP A 152 8.95 -2.18 11.65
N GLN A 153 7.83 -2.69 11.14
CA GLN A 153 6.54 -1.99 11.12
C GLN A 153 5.96 -1.71 12.51
N PHE A 154 6.48 -2.35 13.56
CA PHE A 154 6.11 -2.03 14.94
C PHE A 154 6.89 -0.83 15.52
N LYS A 155 7.78 -0.24 14.73
CA LYS A 155 8.58 0.95 15.07
C LYS A 155 8.24 2.11 14.16
N PRO A 156 7.28 2.98 14.52
CA PRO A 156 6.83 4.08 13.69
C PRO A 156 7.96 5.00 13.20
N GLU A 157 9.00 5.18 14.02
CA GLU A 157 10.18 5.98 13.69
C GLU A 157 10.98 5.41 12.51
N LEU A 158 11.01 4.07 12.35
CA LEU A 158 11.68 3.43 11.20
C LEU A 158 10.85 3.60 9.92
N ILE A 159 9.52 3.51 10.01
CA ILE A 159 8.62 3.78 8.88
C ILE A 159 8.78 5.24 8.43
N ALA A 160 8.74 6.19 9.37
CA ALA A 160 8.92 7.61 9.06
C ALA A 160 10.29 7.86 8.39
N SER A 161 11.36 7.26 8.93
CA SER A 161 12.71 7.34 8.34
C SER A 161 12.76 6.75 6.93
N PHE A 162 12.08 5.62 6.68
CA PHE A 162 11.98 5.02 5.36
C PHE A 162 11.29 5.94 4.36
N LEU A 163 10.13 6.49 4.73
CA LEU A 163 9.40 7.42 3.88
C LEU A 163 10.19 8.70 3.59
N HIS A 164 11.01 9.13 4.54
CA HIS A 164 11.87 10.30 4.37
C HIS A 164 13.03 10.04 3.41
N GLN A 165 13.61 8.83 3.43
CA GLN A 165 14.69 8.44 2.51
C GLN A 165 14.21 8.30 1.06
N ALA A 166 12.95 7.90 0.85
CA ALA A 166 12.30 7.96 -0.45
C ALA A 166 11.96 9.41 -0.85
N GLU A 167 12.92 10.33 -0.65
CA GLU A 167 12.76 11.78 -0.79
C GLU A 167 11.53 12.33 -0.03
N GLY A 168 11.14 11.59 1.03
CA GLY A 168 10.05 11.91 1.95
C GLY A 168 8.66 11.85 1.34
N LYS A 169 8.52 11.40 0.07
CA LYS A 169 7.26 11.63 -0.64
C LYS A 169 6.99 10.61 -1.75
N PRO A 170 6.88 9.30 -1.43
CA PRO A 170 6.46 8.35 -2.45
C PRO A 170 5.08 8.73 -3.00
N CYS A 171 4.92 8.64 -4.29
CA CYS A 171 3.62 8.80 -4.94
C CYS A 171 2.71 7.60 -4.70
N LEU A 172 3.29 6.40 -4.52
CA LEU A 172 2.58 5.18 -4.14
C LEU A 172 3.33 4.48 -3.00
N LEU A 173 2.69 4.39 -1.83
CA LEU A 173 3.14 3.56 -0.71
C LEU A 173 2.34 2.27 -0.67
N ILE A 174 3.00 1.14 -0.49
CA ILE A 174 2.41 -0.20 -0.38
C ILE A 174 2.79 -0.80 0.97
N ASP A 175 1.81 -1.31 1.67
CA ASP A 175 1.97 -2.12 2.88
C ASP A 175 1.59 -3.56 2.57
N ASP A 176 2.61 -4.40 2.40
CA ASP A 176 2.51 -5.84 2.15
C ASP A 176 3.36 -6.63 3.18
N GLY A 177 3.39 -6.15 4.41
CA GLY A 177 4.30 -6.67 5.42
C GLY A 177 3.66 -7.66 6.39
N MET A 178 3.41 -7.21 7.62
CA MET A 178 3.01 -8.09 8.73
C MET A 178 1.54 -8.52 8.70
N HIS A 179 0.69 -7.94 7.87
CA HIS A 179 -0.76 -8.17 7.78
C HIS A 179 -1.50 -8.11 9.12
N ALA A 180 -0.96 -7.35 10.07
CA ALA A 180 -1.53 -7.14 11.39
C ALA A 180 -2.06 -5.72 11.52
N LEU A 181 -3.24 -5.54 12.11
CA LEU A 181 -3.89 -4.25 12.22
C LEU A 181 -2.97 -3.15 12.79
N ARG A 182 -2.20 -3.49 13.84
CA ARG A 182 -1.25 -2.54 14.43
C ARG A 182 -0.16 -2.10 13.44
N ALA A 183 0.38 -3.02 12.65
CA ALA A 183 1.40 -2.74 11.65
C ALA A 183 0.82 -1.85 10.54
N ASN A 184 -0.35 -2.23 10.01
CA ASN A 184 -1.06 -1.43 8.99
C ASN A 184 -1.40 -0.02 9.49
N MET A 185 -1.84 0.13 10.74
CA MET A 185 -2.12 1.43 11.35
C MET A 185 -0.86 2.31 11.48
N ASN A 186 0.28 1.73 11.82
CA ASN A 186 1.55 2.47 11.87
C ASN A 186 1.92 3.02 10.48
N VAL A 187 1.77 2.21 9.42
CA VAL A 187 2.02 2.65 8.03
C VAL A 187 1.01 3.74 7.63
N PHE A 188 -0.27 3.54 7.90
CA PHE A 188 -1.30 4.54 7.64
C PHE A 188 -1.01 5.88 8.34
N ILE A 189 -0.69 5.86 9.62
CA ILE A 189 -0.36 7.07 10.39
C ILE A 189 0.86 7.76 9.80
N ALA A 190 1.93 7.01 9.51
CA ALA A 190 3.15 7.58 8.91
C ALA A 190 2.86 8.22 7.55
N PHE A 191 2.02 7.59 6.72
CA PHE A 191 1.57 8.16 5.45
C PHE A 191 0.81 9.47 5.66
N MET A 192 -0.14 9.52 6.59
CA MET A 192 -0.93 10.71 6.88
C MET A 192 -0.07 11.84 7.44
N ASP A 193 0.86 11.52 8.34
CA ASP A 193 1.76 12.50 8.96
C ASP A 193 2.73 13.07 7.91
N SER A 194 3.26 12.27 6.99
CA SER A 194 4.12 12.71 5.89
C SER A 194 3.45 13.77 4.99
N ILE A 195 2.12 13.73 4.91
CA ILE A 195 1.33 14.70 4.15
C ILE A 195 1.09 15.98 4.97
N LYS A 196 0.78 15.85 6.26
CA LYS A 196 0.52 17.00 7.15
C LYS A 196 1.76 17.85 7.40
N GLU A 197 2.92 17.21 7.53
CA GLU A 197 4.19 17.87 7.86
C GLU A 197 4.81 18.58 6.66
N SER A 198 4.29 18.35 5.46
CA SER A 198 4.82 19.01 4.27
C SER A 198 4.38 20.48 4.22
N SER A 199 5.38 21.36 4.18
CA SER A 199 5.19 22.81 3.94
C SER A 199 5.06 23.15 2.44
N GLN A 200 5.21 22.17 1.55
CA GLN A 200 5.14 22.35 0.10
C GLN A 200 3.83 21.79 -0.46
N GLU A 201 3.43 22.27 -1.61
CA GLU A 201 2.35 21.67 -2.38
C GLU A 201 2.77 20.26 -2.80
N LEU A 202 2.03 19.26 -2.32
CA LEU A 202 2.37 17.88 -2.52
C LEU A 202 1.69 17.34 -3.78
N PRO A 203 2.37 16.47 -4.57
CA PRO A 203 1.70 15.75 -5.64
C PRO A 203 0.65 14.79 -5.11
N GLU A 204 -0.16 14.25 -6.01
CA GLU A 204 -1.07 13.14 -5.73
C GLU A 204 -0.31 11.96 -5.12
N ARG A 205 -0.89 11.34 -4.08
CA ARG A 205 -0.29 10.20 -3.38
C ARG A 205 -1.29 9.12 -3.12
N TRP A 206 -0.78 7.90 -3.10
CA TRP A 206 -1.55 6.72 -2.87
C TRP A 206 -0.94 5.88 -1.74
N LEU A 207 -1.81 5.28 -0.95
CA LEU A 207 -1.48 4.20 -0.03
C LEU A 207 -2.32 2.99 -0.40
N VAL A 208 -1.69 1.84 -0.54
CA VAL A 208 -2.36 0.54 -0.65
C VAL A 208 -1.92 -0.32 0.51
N ILE A 209 -2.88 -0.90 1.23
CA ILE A 209 -2.63 -1.90 2.28
C ILE A 209 -3.17 -3.22 1.77
N GLU A 210 -2.29 -4.18 1.58
CA GLU A 210 -2.63 -5.51 1.08
C GLU A 210 -3.09 -6.44 2.21
N ASP A 211 -3.72 -7.52 1.82
CA ASP A 211 -4.05 -8.67 2.68
C ASP A 211 -4.73 -8.33 4.01
N ILE A 212 -5.67 -7.37 3.98
CA ILE A 212 -6.45 -7.02 5.19
C ILE A 212 -7.42 -8.11 5.64
N GLY A 213 -7.29 -9.31 5.08
CA GLY A 213 -8.05 -10.49 5.43
C GLY A 213 -9.50 -10.45 4.98
N LEU A 214 -10.09 -11.64 4.89
CA LEU A 214 -11.52 -11.82 4.62
C LEU A 214 -12.36 -11.78 5.91
N GLY A 215 -11.73 -11.64 7.07
CA GLY A 215 -12.39 -11.53 8.37
C GLY A 215 -13.25 -10.27 8.44
N ALA A 216 -14.52 -10.44 8.83
CA ALA A 216 -15.49 -9.34 8.87
C ALA A 216 -15.02 -8.14 9.72
N ASP A 217 -14.33 -8.40 10.83
CA ASP A 217 -13.93 -7.35 11.76
C ASP A 217 -12.84 -6.44 11.19
N MET A 218 -11.83 -7.00 10.52
CA MET A 218 -10.75 -6.23 9.90
C MET A 218 -11.27 -5.40 8.72
N ALA A 219 -12.07 -6.02 7.86
CA ALA A 219 -12.68 -5.33 6.73
C ALA A 219 -13.62 -4.21 7.21
N GLN A 220 -14.44 -4.47 8.23
CA GLN A 220 -15.34 -3.47 8.80
C GLN A 220 -14.58 -2.29 9.39
N PHE A 221 -13.48 -2.54 10.11
CA PHE A 221 -12.61 -1.50 10.63
C PHE A 221 -12.13 -0.57 9.50
N TRP A 222 -11.62 -1.12 8.41
CA TRP A 222 -11.12 -0.31 7.29
C TRP A 222 -12.22 0.39 6.51
N ILE A 223 -13.41 -0.22 6.38
CA ILE A 223 -14.59 0.44 5.79
C ILE A 223 -14.93 1.70 6.60
N GLU A 224 -14.96 1.60 7.93
CA GLU A 224 -15.22 2.75 8.78
C GLU A 224 -14.08 3.79 8.71
N ALA A 225 -12.84 3.35 8.67
CA ALA A 225 -11.67 4.23 8.54
C ALA A 225 -11.71 5.04 7.24
N VAL A 226 -11.91 4.39 6.09
CA VAL A 226 -11.96 5.09 4.79
C VAL A 226 -13.21 5.96 4.62
N ALA A 227 -14.30 5.64 5.31
CA ALA A 227 -15.51 6.46 5.31
C ALA A 227 -15.31 7.79 6.06
N ASN A 228 -14.36 7.85 6.97
CA ASN A 228 -14.10 9.01 7.85
C ASN A 228 -12.78 9.74 7.52
N LEU A 229 -12.22 9.53 6.34
CA LEU A 229 -11.02 10.24 5.91
C LEU A 229 -11.28 11.75 5.74
N PRO A 230 -10.28 12.62 6.01
CA PRO A 230 -10.37 14.05 5.72
C PRO A 230 -10.71 14.35 4.26
N VAL A 231 -11.32 15.52 4.00
CA VAL A 231 -11.88 15.91 2.68
C VAL A 231 -10.91 15.73 1.50
N ARG A 232 -9.60 15.89 1.72
CA ARG A 232 -8.58 15.72 0.67
C ARG A 232 -8.20 14.26 0.39
N PHE A 233 -8.85 13.31 1.06
CA PHE A 233 -8.58 11.90 0.91
C PHE A 233 -9.81 11.17 0.39
N HIS A 234 -9.58 10.24 -0.51
CA HIS A 234 -10.57 9.27 -0.99
C HIS A 234 -10.08 7.88 -0.60
N GLY A 235 -10.97 7.02 -0.14
CA GLY A 235 -10.59 5.68 0.29
C GLY A 235 -11.60 4.64 -0.18
N TRP A 236 -11.08 3.46 -0.49
CA TRP A 236 -11.84 2.30 -0.92
C TRP A 236 -11.33 1.05 -0.20
N VAL A 237 -12.26 0.13 0.09
CA VAL A 237 -11.92 -1.25 0.43
C VAL A 237 -12.35 -2.09 -0.76
N VAL A 238 -11.38 -2.69 -1.44
CA VAL A 238 -11.61 -3.41 -2.70
C VAL A 238 -11.42 -4.90 -2.47
N ASN A 239 -12.43 -5.69 -2.88
CA ASN A 239 -12.36 -7.15 -2.85
C ASN A 239 -11.49 -7.63 -4.01
N THR A 240 -10.51 -8.44 -3.70
CA THR A 240 -9.62 -9.09 -4.65
C THR A 240 -9.79 -10.60 -4.61
N LYS A 241 -9.02 -11.34 -5.38
CA LYS A 241 -9.23 -12.78 -5.57
C LYS A 241 -9.18 -13.60 -4.27
N HIS A 242 -8.29 -13.27 -3.33
CA HIS A 242 -8.08 -14.06 -2.10
C HIS A 242 -8.14 -13.23 -0.82
N SER A 243 -8.22 -11.92 -0.94
CA SER A 243 -8.22 -11.02 0.20
C SER A 243 -8.94 -9.71 -0.15
N ASN A 244 -8.96 -8.76 0.79
CA ASN A 244 -9.34 -7.39 0.49
C ASN A 244 -8.11 -6.51 0.58
N ILE A 245 -8.13 -5.38 -0.11
CA ILE A 245 -7.11 -4.34 0.01
C ILE A 245 -7.76 -3.00 0.32
N VAL A 246 -7.05 -2.17 1.06
CA VAL A 246 -7.41 -0.76 1.26
C VAL A 246 -6.65 0.07 0.24
N VAL A 247 -7.35 0.97 -0.43
CA VAL A 247 -6.75 1.95 -1.33
C VAL A 247 -7.11 3.34 -0.83
N ILE A 248 -6.12 4.19 -0.61
CA ILE A 248 -6.32 5.57 -0.17
C ILE A 248 -5.57 6.49 -1.12
N LYS A 249 -6.29 7.49 -1.63
CA LYS A 249 -5.75 8.55 -2.48
C LYS A 249 -5.76 9.87 -1.73
N PHE A 250 -4.64 10.56 -1.73
CA PHE A 250 -4.55 11.98 -1.37
C PHE A 250 -4.56 12.82 -2.63
N THR A 251 -5.42 13.83 -2.65
CA THR A 251 -5.49 14.83 -3.73
C THR A 251 -5.03 16.18 -3.19
N PRO A 252 -4.07 16.83 -3.83
CA PRO A 252 -3.53 18.14 -3.45
C PRO A 252 -4.57 19.24 -3.26
#